data_5fb39e775e4bbe1fd585bc87724f1c24
#
_entry.id   5fb39e775e4bbe1fd585bc87724f1c24
#
_cell.length_a   1.000
_cell.length_b   1.000
_cell.length_c   1.000
_cell.angle_alpha   90.00
_cell.angle_beta   90.00
_cell.angle_gamma   90.00
#
_symmetry.space_group_name_H-M   'P 1'
#
loop_
_entity.id
_entity.type
_entity.pdbx_description
1 polymer ?
#
loop_
_entity_poly.entity_id
_entity_poly.type
_entity_poly.pdbx_seq_one_letter_code
_entity_poly.pdbx_strand_id
1 'polypeptide(L)'
;MKTFSLQTRLYSGTGSLNILNRFTNRHIWIICDVFLAHSPLIDTLHQALPDSNRLSIFSEITPDPTIQTVVKGIAQMQTLRPDVVIGFGGGSALDAAKAIVWFGRQCGIEIETCVAIPTTSGTGSEVTSACVISDSEKGIKYPLFDNALYPDIAILDPSLVVSVPPAITANTGMDVLTHALEAYVSPRASDFTDALVEKAVQIVFQYLPTAVKKGDCLATRGKMHNASTLAGIAFSQAGLGLNHAIAHQLGGQFHLPHGLANALLLTAVIRFNAGDPRA
;
A
#
# COMPACT_ATOMS: atom_id res chain seq x y z
N MET A 1 13.92 -20.01 14.86
CA MET A 1 13.81 -18.66 15.45
C MET A 1 12.95 -17.82 14.51
N LYS A 2 11.90 -17.15 15.00
CA LYS A 2 11.07 -16.22 14.22
C LYS A 2 11.51 -14.80 14.55
N THR A 3 11.60 -13.93 13.55
CA THR A 3 11.95 -12.50 13.73
C THR A 3 10.73 -11.67 13.37
N PHE A 4 10.46 -10.64 14.15
CA PHE A 4 9.46 -9.61 13.86
C PHE A 4 10.11 -8.24 13.92
N SER A 5 9.93 -7.42 12.88
CA SER A 5 10.46 -6.06 12.84
C SER A 5 9.55 -5.12 12.04
N LEU A 6 9.39 -3.90 12.51
CA LEU A 6 8.73 -2.83 11.78
C LEU A 6 9.79 -1.76 11.46
N GLN A 7 10.15 -1.64 10.19
CA GLN A 7 11.18 -0.69 9.75
C GLN A 7 10.60 0.69 9.45
N THR A 8 9.33 0.74 9.03
CA THR A 8 8.62 1.97 8.67
C THR A 8 8.11 2.69 9.92
N ARG A 9 8.38 3.99 10.01
CA ARG A 9 7.79 4.86 11.04
C ARG A 9 6.39 5.29 10.64
N LEU A 10 5.40 5.00 11.49
CA LEU A 10 3.98 5.28 11.23
C LEU A 10 3.52 6.59 11.88
N TYR A 11 2.79 7.40 11.10
CA TYR A 11 2.03 8.55 11.59
C TYR A 11 0.58 8.35 11.17
N SER A 12 -0.35 8.30 12.11
CA SER A 12 -1.76 7.99 11.82
C SER A 12 -2.72 8.94 12.53
N GLY A 13 -3.86 9.19 11.87
CA GLY A 13 -4.93 10.03 12.37
C GLY A 13 -5.08 11.33 11.58
N THR A 14 -6.17 12.03 11.84
CA THR A 14 -6.46 13.31 11.19
C THR A 14 -5.36 14.33 11.46
N GLY A 15 -4.84 14.94 10.42
CA GLY A 15 -3.74 15.89 10.49
C GLY A 15 -2.35 15.25 10.54
N SER A 16 -2.23 13.93 10.36
CA SER A 16 -0.92 13.26 10.30
C SER A 16 -0.06 13.74 9.13
N LEU A 17 -0.65 14.30 8.08
CA LEU A 17 0.09 15.00 7.01
C LEU A 17 0.99 16.12 7.52
N ASN A 18 0.69 16.74 8.66
CA ASN A 18 1.49 17.84 9.21
C ASN A 18 2.94 17.42 9.52
N ILE A 19 3.24 16.12 9.60
CA ILE A 19 4.62 15.64 9.75
C ILE A 19 5.50 16.03 8.57
N LEU A 20 4.93 16.33 7.40
CA LEU A 20 5.65 16.77 6.22
C LEU A 20 6.28 18.18 6.40
N ASN A 21 5.81 18.98 7.36
CA ASN A 21 6.40 20.26 7.72
C ASN A 21 7.87 20.17 8.17
N ARG A 22 8.34 18.96 8.51
CA ARG A 22 9.74 18.71 8.86
C ARG A 22 10.71 18.81 7.69
N PHE A 23 10.21 18.63 6.48
CA PHE A 23 11.02 18.71 5.26
C PHE A 23 11.10 20.19 4.83
N THR A 24 12.27 20.79 4.96
CA THR A 24 12.53 22.17 4.58
C THR A 24 13.75 22.24 3.68
N ASN A 25 13.71 23.10 2.66
CA ASN A 25 14.79 23.27 1.68
C ASN A 25 15.20 21.94 1.00
N ARG A 26 14.23 21.12 0.64
CA ARG A 26 14.42 19.82 -0.02
C ARG A 26 13.81 19.83 -1.41
N HIS A 27 14.39 19.02 -2.29
CA HIS A 27 13.72 18.66 -3.54
C HIS A 27 12.85 17.42 -3.26
N ILE A 28 11.54 17.61 -3.25
CA ILE A 28 10.55 16.56 -3.00
C ILE A 28 9.95 16.11 -4.32
N TRP A 29 10.00 14.82 -4.57
CA TRP A 29 9.43 14.22 -5.77
C TRP A 29 8.24 13.35 -5.41
N ILE A 30 7.06 13.72 -5.94
CA ILE A 30 5.80 13.04 -5.68
C ILE A 30 5.53 12.07 -6.83
N ILE A 31 5.27 10.81 -6.52
CA ILE A 31 4.92 9.75 -7.46
C ILE A 31 3.46 9.37 -7.22
N CYS A 32 2.59 9.57 -8.20
CA CYS A 32 1.16 9.31 -8.10
C CYS A 32 0.59 8.91 -9.48
N ASP A 33 -0.70 8.61 -9.55
CA ASP A 33 -1.43 8.46 -10.81
C ASP A 33 -1.94 9.81 -11.34
N VAL A 34 -2.36 9.80 -12.62
CA VAL A 34 -2.88 11.00 -13.31
C VAL A 34 -4.10 11.59 -12.59
N PHE A 35 -4.98 10.73 -12.05
CA PHE A 35 -6.18 11.20 -11.37
C PHE A 35 -5.82 11.99 -10.10
N LEU A 36 -4.92 11.48 -9.29
CA LEU A 36 -4.47 12.18 -8.07
C LEU A 36 -3.72 13.46 -8.39
N ALA A 37 -2.88 13.47 -9.43
CA ALA A 37 -2.13 14.66 -9.84
C ALA A 37 -3.03 15.86 -10.22
N HIS A 38 -4.30 15.61 -10.56
CA HIS A 38 -5.30 16.64 -10.91
C HIS A 38 -6.46 16.71 -9.91
N SER A 39 -6.35 16.09 -8.75
CA SER A 39 -7.40 16.05 -7.73
C SER A 39 -7.13 17.07 -6.61
N PRO A 40 -8.15 17.49 -5.85
CA PRO A 40 -7.95 18.32 -4.66
C PRO A 40 -7.03 17.69 -3.58
N LEU A 41 -6.79 16.38 -3.66
CA LEU A 41 -5.91 15.69 -2.72
C LEU A 41 -4.44 16.08 -2.93
N ILE A 42 -4.02 16.38 -4.17
CA ILE A 42 -2.65 16.87 -4.42
C ILE A 42 -2.46 18.27 -3.83
N ASP A 43 -3.48 19.12 -3.88
CA ASP A 43 -3.43 20.45 -3.27
C ASP A 43 -3.30 20.33 -1.74
N THR A 44 -4.03 19.39 -1.13
CA THR A 44 -3.92 19.08 0.30
C THR A 44 -2.50 18.63 0.66
N LEU A 45 -1.88 17.80 -0.18
CA LEU A 45 -0.49 17.37 0.02
C LEU A 45 0.49 18.54 -0.12
N HIS A 46 0.30 19.40 -1.13
CA HIS A 46 1.13 20.59 -1.35
C HIS A 46 1.05 21.56 -0.16
N GLN A 47 -0.16 21.80 0.37
CA GLN A 47 -0.36 22.68 1.53
C GLN A 47 0.31 22.14 2.83
N ALA A 48 0.52 20.83 2.93
CA ALA A 48 1.22 20.23 4.05
C ALA A 48 2.75 20.33 3.94
N LEU A 49 3.27 20.78 2.81
CA LEU A 49 4.70 20.94 2.55
C LEU A 49 5.11 22.40 2.65
N PRO A 50 6.18 22.78 3.36
CA PRO A 50 6.71 24.13 3.38
C PRO A 50 7.09 24.67 1.99
N ASP A 51 6.81 25.95 1.74
CA ASP A 51 7.11 26.65 0.48
C ASP A 51 8.60 26.69 0.14
N SER A 52 9.48 26.46 1.12
CA SER A 52 10.91 26.39 0.91
C SER A 52 11.37 25.16 0.11
N ASN A 53 10.47 24.21 -0.15
CA ASN A 53 10.78 23.01 -0.90
C ASN A 53 10.58 23.21 -2.41
N ARG A 54 11.43 22.54 -3.19
CA ARG A 54 11.20 22.36 -4.63
C ARG A 54 10.34 21.12 -4.83
N LEU A 55 9.21 21.24 -5.51
CA LEU A 55 8.31 20.12 -5.78
C LEU A 55 8.40 19.69 -7.24
N SER A 56 8.39 18.38 -7.47
CA SER A 56 8.26 17.76 -8.80
C SER A 56 7.26 16.60 -8.70
N ILE A 57 6.54 16.33 -9.78
CA ILE A 57 5.53 15.26 -9.82
C ILE A 57 5.84 14.31 -10.97
N PHE A 58 5.72 13.00 -10.71
CA PHE A 58 5.65 11.95 -11.70
C PHE A 58 4.27 11.30 -11.62
N SER A 59 3.43 11.58 -12.61
CA SER A 59 2.01 11.19 -12.62
C SER A 59 1.67 10.11 -13.64
N GLU A 60 2.66 9.38 -14.14
CA GLU A 60 2.46 8.36 -15.16
C GLU A 60 2.13 6.97 -14.59
N ILE A 61 1.73 6.89 -13.31
CA ILE A 61 1.39 5.60 -12.71
C ILE A 61 -0.01 5.17 -13.17
N THR A 62 -0.06 3.95 -13.68
CA THR A 62 -1.30 3.26 -14.03
C THR A 62 -1.57 2.12 -13.04
N PRO A 63 -2.80 1.60 -12.97
CA PRO A 63 -3.03 0.33 -12.29
C PRO A 63 -2.07 -0.75 -12.79
N ASP A 64 -1.54 -1.58 -11.87
CA ASP A 64 -0.52 -2.59 -12.19
C ASP A 64 0.73 -1.97 -12.84
N PRO A 65 1.55 -1.22 -12.07
CA PRO A 65 2.68 -0.47 -12.62
C PRO A 65 3.64 -1.37 -13.40
N THR A 66 4.04 -0.91 -14.58
CA THR A 66 4.86 -1.70 -15.51
C THR A 66 6.36 -1.49 -15.30
N ILE A 67 7.17 -2.43 -15.79
CA ILE A 67 8.62 -2.29 -15.85
C ILE A 67 8.99 -0.99 -16.59
N GLN A 68 8.31 -0.68 -17.69
CA GLN A 68 8.55 0.54 -18.47
C GLN A 68 8.30 1.81 -17.67
N THR A 69 7.22 1.83 -16.86
CA THR A 69 6.93 2.96 -15.96
C THR A 69 8.01 3.13 -14.89
N VAL A 70 8.50 2.04 -14.33
CA VAL A 70 9.59 2.08 -13.34
C VAL A 70 10.88 2.59 -13.97
N VAL A 71 11.24 2.12 -15.18
CA VAL A 71 12.43 2.58 -15.92
C VAL A 71 12.36 4.07 -16.22
N LYS A 72 11.21 4.58 -16.69
CA LYS A 72 10.99 6.02 -16.87
C LYS A 72 11.18 6.81 -15.57
N GLY A 73 10.61 6.31 -14.49
CA GLY A 73 10.77 6.93 -13.16
C GLY A 73 12.25 7.00 -12.75
N ILE A 74 13.02 5.93 -12.92
CA ILE A 74 14.45 5.91 -12.60
C ILE A 74 15.21 6.94 -13.46
N ALA A 75 14.94 7.01 -14.75
CA ALA A 75 15.58 7.99 -15.65
C ALA A 75 15.27 9.44 -15.21
N GLN A 76 14.02 9.72 -14.84
CA GLN A 76 13.65 11.03 -14.30
C GLN A 76 14.32 11.30 -12.96
N MET A 77 14.38 10.32 -12.06
CA MET A 77 15.04 10.44 -10.77
C MET A 77 16.54 10.75 -10.91
N GLN A 78 17.21 10.16 -11.90
CA GLN A 78 18.62 10.46 -12.22
C GLN A 78 18.85 11.93 -12.60
N THR A 79 17.88 12.52 -13.29
CA THR A 79 17.92 13.93 -13.72
C THR A 79 17.57 14.88 -12.57
N LEU A 80 16.52 14.55 -11.82
CA LEU A 80 15.98 15.40 -10.76
C LEU A 80 16.84 15.40 -9.48
N ARG A 81 17.43 14.24 -9.15
CA ARG A 81 18.17 14.03 -7.89
C ARG A 81 17.37 14.52 -6.68
N PRO A 82 16.17 13.98 -6.42
CA PRO A 82 15.36 14.41 -5.29
C PRO A 82 15.97 13.96 -3.95
N ASP A 83 15.78 14.77 -2.91
CA ASP A 83 16.17 14.42 -1.54
C ASP A 83 15.12 13.48 -0.92
N VAL A 84 13.84 13.75 -1.18
CA VAL A 84 12.69 13.02 -0.64
C VAL A 84 11.80 12.52 -1.76
N VAL A 85 11.42 11.26 -1.70
CA VAL A 85 10.42 10.66 -2.61
C VAL A 85 9.15 10.36 -1.83
N ILE A 86 8.02 10.85 -2.32
CA ILE A 86 6.70 10.59 -1.75
C ILE A 86 5.90 9.74 -2.73
N GLY A 87 5.62 8.48 -2.37
CA GLY A 87 4.60 7.67 -3.03
C GLY A 87 3.23 8.10 -2.51
N PHE A 88 2.38 8.64 -3.38
CA PHE A 88 1.06 9.17 -3.03
C PHE A 88 -0.02 8.50 -3.85
N GLY A 89 -0.84 7.65 -3.24
CA GLY A 89 -1.89 6.93 -3.96
C GLY A 89 -2.26 5.57 -3.38
N GLY A 90 -2.92 4.76 -4.20
CA GLY A 90 -3.19 3.35 -3.88
C GLY A 90 -1.94 2.46 -4.01
N GLY A 91 -2.13 1.15 -3.86
CA GLY A 91 -1.03 0.17 -3.93
C GLY A 91 -0.13 0.33 -5.15
N SER A 92 -0.70 0.58 -6.34
CA SER A 92 0.07 0.76 -7.58
C SER A 92 1.06 1.93 -7.51
N ALA A 93 0.64 3.07 -6.96
CA ALA A 93 1.52 4.23 -6.82
C ALA A 93 2.61 3.98 -5.76
N LEU A 94 2.26 3.34 -4.65
CA LEU A 94 3.20 3.00 -3.60
C LEU A 94 4.23 1.96 -4.08
N ASP A 95 3.79 0.93 -4.78
CA ASP A 95 4.66 -0.12 -5.33
C ASP A 95 5.62 0.45 -6.38
N ALA A 96 5.11 1.31 -7.27
CA ALA A 96 5.95 2.00 -8.25
C ALA A 96 7.00 2.89 -7.56
N ALA A 97 6.60 3.69 -6.57
CA ALA A 97 7.52 4.55 -5.81
C ALA A 97 8.62 3.73 -5.11
N LYS A 98 8.24 2.64 -4.44
CA LYS A 98 9.18 1.72 -3.79
C LYS A 98 10.16 1.10 -4.79
N ALA A 99 9.65 0.60 -5.93
CA ALA A 99 10.49 0.03 -6.98
C ALA A 99 11.46 1.05 -7.57
N ILE A 100 10.98 2.27 -7.90
CA ILE A 100 11.80 3.34 -8.45
C ILE A 100 12.91 3.73 -7.46
N VAL A 101 12.59 3.90 -6.17
CA VAL A 101 13.58 4.22 -5.13
C VAL A 101 14.59 3.09 -4.95
N TRP A 102 14.13 1.84 -4.89
CA TRP A 102 14.98 0.67 -4.71
C TRP A 102 15.98 0.49 -5.85
N PHE A 103 15.51 0.50 -7.10
CA PHE A 103 16.39 0.41 -8.26
C PHE A 103 17.27 1.65 -8.43
N GLY A 104 16.74 2.83 -8.13
CA GLY A 104 17.53 4.07 -8.18
C GLY A 104 18.70 4.06 -7.21
N ARG A 105 18.50 3.57 -5.98
CA ARG A 105 19.58 3.36 -5.01
C ARG A 105 20.65 2.39 -5.53
N GLN A 106 20.25 1.33 -6.24
CA GLN A 106 21.21 0.42 -6.90
C GLN A 106 21.98 1.09 -8.05
N CYS A 107 21.38 2.10 -8.69
CA CYS A 107 22.05 2.93 -9.68
C CYS A 107 22.91 4.08 -9.06
N GLY A 108 23.11 4.08 -7.75
CA GLY A 108 23.91 5.08 -7.06
C GLY A 108 23.22 6.43 -6.86
N ILE A 109 21.88 6.47 -6.86
CA ILE A 109 21.13 7.66 -6.53
C ILE A 109 20.82 7.64 -5.04
N GLU A 110 21.30 8.67 -4.34
CA GLU A 110 21.04 8.83 -2.90
C GLU A 110 19.65 9.46 -2.70
N ILE A 111 18.84 8.85 -1.86
CA ILE A 111 17.52 9.34 -1.42
C ILE A 111 17.54 9.34 0.11
N GLU A 112 17.34 10.51 0.71
CA GLU A 112 17.32 10.67 2.17
C GLU A 112 16.14 9.97 2.82
N THR A 113 14.95 10.10 2.21
CA THR A 113 13.72 9.57 2.79
C THR A 113 12.72 9.15 1.71
N CYS A 114 12.18 7.95 1.85
CA CYS A 114 11.03 7.47 1.09
C CYS A 114 9.78 7.50 1.99
N VAL A 115 8.77 8.26 1.58
CA VAL A 115 7.50 8.43 2.30
C VAL A 115 6.39 7.74 1.51
N ALA A 116 5.57 6.93 2.17
CA ALA A 116 4.38 6.33 1.59
C ALA A 116 3.12 6.96 2.20
N ILE A 117 2.24 7.48 1.35
CA ILE A 117 0.98 8.10 1.75
C ILE A 117 -0.16 7.42 1.00
N PRO A 118 -0.80 6.39 1.58
CA PRO A 118 -1.87 5.68 0.92
C PRO A 118 -3.15 6.51 0.86
N THR A 119 -3.81 6.48 -0.31
CA THR A 119 -5.15 7.07 -0.53
C THR A 119 -6.23 6.00 -0.66
N THR A 120 -5.90 4.75 -0.36
CA THR A 120 -6.83 3.62 -0.25
C THR A 120 -6.52 2.81 1.01
N SER A 121 -7.50 2.08 1.54
CA SER A 121 -7.34 1.23 2.72
C SER A 121 -7.49 -0.23 2.30
N GLY A 122 -6.41 -0.84 1.82
CA GLY A 122 -6.46 -2.19 1.26
C GLY A 122 -5.13 -2.93 1.27
N THR A 123 -4.17 -2.45 0.51
CA THR A 123 -2.95 -3.20 0.18
C THR A 123 -1.93 -3.27 1.32
N GLY A 124 -1.92 -2.30 2.22
CA GLY A 124 -0.87 -2.22 3.25
C GLY A 124 0.54 -1.99 2.69
N SER A 125 0.67 -1.60 1.41
CA SER A 125 1.97 -1.44 0.74
C SER A 125 2.90 -0.45 1.45
N GLU A 126 2.33 0.50 2.18
CA GLU A 126 3.06 1.50 2.97
C GLU A 126 3.91 0.93 4.11
N VAL A 127 3.70 -0.34 4.47
CA VAL A 127 4.41 -1.03 5.57
C VAL A 127 4.97 -2.39 5.17
N THR A 128 5.13 -2.65 3.88
CA THR A 128 5.61 -3.94 3.37
C THR A 128 6.97 -3.83 2.69
N SER A 129 7.75 -4.91 2.80
CA SER A 129 9.00 -5.12 2.07
C SER A 129 8.78 -5.67 0.66
N ALA A 130 7.59 -5.50 0.11
CA ALA A 130 7.22 -6.05 -1.19
C ALA A 130 6.68 -4.96 -2.11
N CYS A 131 6.88 -5.11 -3.42
CA CYS A 131 6.14 -4.40 -4.46
C CYS A 131 5.86 -5.34 -5.63
N VAL A 132 4.79 -5.09 -6.38
CA VAL A 132 4.41 -5.88 -7.53
C VAL A 132 4.54 -5.05 -8.79
N ILE A 133 5.37 -5.51 -9.72
CA ILE A 133 5.63 -4.84 -11.00
C ILE A 133 5.22 -5.78 -12.15
N SER A 134 4.54 -5.23 -13.15
CA SER A 134 4.01 -5.99 -14.27
C SER A 134 4.93 -5.93 -15.49
N ASP A 135 5.12 -7.07 -16.11
CA ASP A 135 5.67 -7.17 -17.46
C ASP A 135 4.48 -7.25 -18.44
N SER A 136 4.16 -6.12 -19.07
CA SER A 136 3.03 -6.03 -19.99
C SER A 136 3.23 -6.83 -21.29
N GLU A 137 4.47 -7.11 -21.67
CA GLU A 137 4.79 -7.89 -22.87
C GLU A 137 4.52 -9.38 -22.64
N LYS A 138 4.83 -9.86 -21.43
CA LYS A 138 4.64 -11.27 -21.05
C LYS A 138 3.31 -11.54 -20.33
N GLY A 139 2.60 -10.49 -19.90
CA GLY A 139 1.40 -10.64 -19.07
C GLY A 139 1.69 -11.24 -17.67
N ILE A 140 2.90 -10.99 -17.13
CA ILE A 140 3.33 -11.56 -15.85
C ILE A 140 3.48 -10.47 -14.81
N LYS A 141 3.03 -10.74 -13.58
CA LYS A 141 3.29 -9.90 -12.41
C LYS A 141 4.44 -10.46 -11.60
N TYR A 142 5.46 -9.63 -11.37
CA TYR A 142 6.64 -9.96 -10.58
C TYR A 142 6.53 -9.36 -9.18
N PRO A 143 6.27 -10.15 -8.15
CA PRO A 143 6.43 -9.70 -6.78
C PRO A 143 7.93 -9.63 -6.45
N LEU A 144 8.37 -8.45 -6.04
CA LEU A 144 9.74 -8.20 -5.57
C LEU A 144 9.72 -8.14 -4.05
N PHE A 145 10.70 -8.74 -3.39
CA PHE A 145 10.83 -8.78 -1.94
C PHE A 145 12.25 -8.39 -1.53
N ASP A 146 12.37 -7.30 -0.77
CA ASP A 146 13.64 -6.84 -0.21
C ASP A 146 13.36 -5.92 0.97
N ASN A 147 14.17 -6.00 2.03
CA ASN A 147 14.02 -5.10 3.18
C ASN A 147 14.23 -3.61 2.81
N ALA A 148 14.99 -3.33 1.76
CA ALA A 148 15.20 -1.97 1.26
C ALA A 148 13.97 -1.39 0.53
N LEU A 149 12.91 -2.19 0.31
CA LEU A 149 11.61 -1.74 -0.20
C LEU A 149 10.71 -1.14 0.89
N TYR A 150 11.03 -1.32 2.17
CA TYR A 150 10.27 -0.63 3.22
C TYR A 150 10.40 0.89 3.04
N PRO A 151 9.27 1.63 3.00
CA PRO A 151 9.32 3.09 3.14
C PRO A 151 9.87 3.48 4.52
N ASP A 152 10.58 4.60 4.59
CA ASP A 152 11.08 5.11 5.87
C ASP A 152 9.93 5.64 6.75
N ILE A 153 8.92 6.22 6.10
CA ILE A 153 7.75 6.84 6.76
C ILE A 153 6.49 6.42 6.03
N ALA A 154 5.44 6.08 6.79
CA ALA A 154 4.08 5.93 6.30
C ALA A 154 3.15 6.94 7.01
N ILE A 155 2.29 7.61 6.25
CA ILE A 155 1.35 8.62 6.77
C ILE A 155 -0.08 8.19 6.43
N LEU A 156 -0.86 7.95 7.47
CA LEU A 156 -2.21 7.41 7.40
C LEU A 156 -3.23 8.49 7.81
N ASP A 157 -3.48 9.46 6.93
CA ASP A 157 -4.48 10.49 7.19
C ASP A 157 -5.84 10.09 6.62
N PRO A 158 -6.87 9.89 7.47
CA PRO A 158 -8.18 9.45 7.02
C PRO A 158 -8.89 10.46 6.10
N SER A 159 -8.47 11.72 6.08
CA SER A 159 -9.03 12.73 5.15
C SER A 159 -8.73 12.39 3.69
N LEU A 160 -7.66 11.66 3.42
CA LEU A 160 -7.25 11.26 2.07
C LEU A 160 -8.08 10.10 1.48
N VAL A 161 -8.86 9.41 2.31
CA VAL A 161 -9.65 8.23 1.89
C VAL A 161 -11.16 8.44 1.97
N VAL A 162 -11.65 9.62 2.32
CA VAL A 162 -13.09 9.91 2.43
C VAL A 162 -13.79 9.90 1.06
N SER A 163 -13.09 10.28 0.00
CA SER A 163 -13.63 10.31 -1.37
C SER A 163 -13.61 8.95 -2.08
N VAL A 164 -13.05 7.91 -1.46
CA VAL A 164 -13.00 6.57 -2.07
C VAL A 164 -14.41 6.01 -2.24
N PRO A 165 -14.81 5.63 -3.49
CA PRO A 165 -16.15 5.13 -3.78
C PRO A 165 -16.51 3.87 -2.98
N PRO A 166 -17.82 3.64 -2.70
CA PRO A 166 -18.28 2.49 -1.93
C PRO A 166 -17.81 1.13 -2.48
N ALA A 167 -17.83 0.95 -3.80
CA ALA A 167 -17.38 -0.30 -4.44
C ALA A 167 -15.89 -0.57 -4.20
N ILE A 168 -15.05 0.47 -4.33
CA ILE A 168 -13.61 0.36 -4.05
C ILE A 168 -13.40 0.12 -2.56
N THR A 169 -14.13 0.83 -1.69
CA THR A 169 -14.06 0.64 -0.22
C THR A 169 -14.39 -0.81 0.16
N ALA A 170 -15.44 -1.39 -0.45
CA ALA A 170 -15.83 -2.79 -0.19
C ALA A 170 -14.73 -3.76 -0.65
N ASN A 171 -14.24 -3.61 -1.88
CA ASN A 171 -13.21 -4.48 -2.44
C ASN A 171 -11.91 -4.42 -1.62
N THR A 172 -11.44 -3.20 -1.31
CA THR A 172 -10.20 -3.04 -0.55
C THR A 172 -10.35 -3.50 0.89
N GLY A 173 -11.52 -3.32 1.51
CA GLY A 173 -11.79 -3.81 2.86
C GLY A 173 -11.86 -5.35 2.93
N MET A 174 -12.39 -6.02 1.90
CA MET A 174 -12.34 -7.48 1.78
C MET A 174 -10.91 -7.98 1.52
N ASP A 175 -10.11 -7.21 0.81
CA ASP A 175 -8.69 -7.47 0.63
C ASP A 175 -7.94 -7.45 1.97
N VAL A 176 -8.19 -6.45 2.81
CA VAL A 176 -7.67 -6.39 4.19
C VAL A 176 -8.03 -7.64 4.99
N LEU A 177 -9.29 -8.08 4.90
CA LEU A 177 -9.74 -9.29 5.59
C LEU A 177 -8.98 -10.53 5.09
N THR A 178 -8.78 -10.63 3.78
CA THR A 178 -8.06 -11.74 3.16
C THR A 178 -6.59 -11.74 3.57
N HIS A 179 -5.91 -10.59 3.52
CA HIS A 179 -4.55 -10.42 4.01
C HIS A 179 -4.39 -10.91 5.46
N ALA A 180 -5.31 -10.45 6.31
CA ALA A 180 -5.29 -10.80 7.73
C ALA A 180 -5.46 -12.32 7.93
N LEU A 181 -6.48 -12.93 7.33
CA LEU A 181 -6.77 -14.35 7.50
C LEU A 181 -5.65 -15.26 6.93
N GLU A 182 -5.08 -14.91 5.77
CA GLU A 182 -3.97 -15.69 5.23
C GLU A 182 -2.69 -15.55 6.06
N ALA A 183 -2.42 -14.35 6.60
CA ALA A 183 -1.31 -14.17 7.54
C ALA A 183 -1.49 -15.00 8.82
N TYR A 184 -2.73 -15.12 9.31
CA TYR A 184 -3.06 -15.88 10.53
C TYR A 184 -2.80 -17.37 10.40
N VAL A 185 -3.23 -17.97 9.28
CA VAL A 185 -3.05 -19.40 9.03
C VAL A 185 -1.70 -19.76 8.39
N SER A 186 -0.82 -18.78 8.22
CA SER A 186 0.50 -19.02 7.64
C SER A 186 1.40 -19.84 8.55
N PRO A 187 2.21 -20.77 8.00
CA PRO A 187 3.23 -21.47 8.79
C PRO A 187 4.27 -20.54 9.45
N ARG A 188 4.36 -19.28 8.98
CA ARG A 188 5.25 -18.26 9.53
C ARG A 188 4.57 -17.35 10.55
N ALA A 189 3.29 -17.55 10.84
CA ALA A 189 2.55 -16.81 11.85
C ALA A 189 3.21 -16.86 13.23
N SER A 190 2.99 -15.86 14.04
CA SER A 190 3.55 -15.73 15.39
C SER A 190 2.58 -14.92 16.26
N ASP A 191 2.72 -15.00 17.57
CA ASP A 191 1.89 -14.22 18.53
C ASP A 191 1.89 -12.71 18.19
N PHE A 192 2.98 -12.18 17.61
CA PHE A 192 3.07 -10.79 17.18
C PHE A 192 2.21 -10.51 15.93
N THR A 193 2.27 -11.38 14.92
CA THR A 193 1.44 -11.26 13.72
C THR A 193 -0.03 -11.51 14.04
N ASP A 194 -0.31 -12.46 14.91
CA ASP A 194 -1.66 -12.87 15.29
C ASP A 194 -2.38 -11.74 16.02
N ALA A 195 -1.72 -11.06 16.97
CA ALA A 195 -2.28 -9.89 17.65
C ALA A 195 -2.66 -8.77 16.67
N LEU A 196 -1.85 -8.54 15.61
CA LEU A 196 -2.16 -7.57 14.56
C LEU A 196 -3.33 -8.01 13.69
N VAL A 197 -3.37 -9.29 13.31
CA VAL A 197 -4.44 -9.89 12.51
C VAL A 197 -5.77 -9.85 13.27
N GLU A 198 -5.82 -10.31 14.51
CA GLU A 198 -7.04 -10.29 15.32
C GLU A 198 -7.61 -8.89 15.41
N LYS A 199 -6.75 -7.90 15.62
CA LYS A 199 -7.18 -6.50 15.65
C LYS A 199 -7.68 -6.00 14.30
N ALA A 200 -7.01 -6.35 13.20
CA ALA A 200 -7.44 -5.99 11.85
C ALA A 200 -8.81 -6.59 11.51
N VAL A 201 -8.99 -7.89 11.76
CA VAL A 201 -10.25 -8.62 11.53
C VAL A 201 -11.39 -7.98 12.33
N GLN A 202 -11.16 -7.74 13.63
CA GLN A 202 -12.16 -7.07 14.49
C GLN A 202 -12.60 -5.72 13.89
N ILE A 203 -11.65 -4.91 13.44
CA ILE A 203 -11.95 -3.59 12.87
C ILE A 203 -12.72 -3.75 11.55
N VAL A 204 -12.33 -4.67 10.66
CA VAL A 204 -13.02 -4.89 9.38
C VAL A 204 -14.48 -5.26 9.62
N PHE A 205 -14.76 -6.26 10.46
CA PHE A 205 -16.15 -6.66 10.74
C PHE A 205 -16.97 -5.54 11.36
N GLN A 206 -16.37 -4.74 12.24
CA GLN A 206 -17.08 -3.65 12.91
C GLN A 206 -17.32 -2.43 12.01
N TYR A 207 -16.36 -2.07 11.15
CA TYR A 207 -16.38 -0.76 10.50
C TYR A 207 -16.57 -0.81 8.98
N LEU A 208 -16.21 -1.89 8.28
CA LEU A 208 -16.35 -1.97 6.82
C LEU A 208 -17.78 -1.73 6.33
N PRO A 209 -18.84 -2.32 6.93
CA PRO A 209 -20.19 -2.06 6.49
C PRO A 209 -20.60 -0.58 6.58
N THR A 210 -20.11 0.11 7.62
CA THR A 210 -20.33 1.55 7.79
C THR A 210 -19.50 2.38 6.82
N ALA A 211 -18.22 2.02 6.60
CA ALA A 211 -17.34 2.69 5.64
C ALA A 211 -17.89 2.65 4.22
N VAL A 212 -18.52 1.54 3.83
CA VAL A 212 -19.17 1.38 2.52
C VAL A 212 -20.43 2.24 2.41
N LYS A 213 -21.26 2.29 3.48
CA LYS A 213 -22.54 3.00 3.46
C LYS A 213 -22.41 4.51 3.71
N LYS A 214 -21.42 4.93 4.51
CA LYS A 214 -21.16 6.31 4.95
C LYS A 214 -19.67 6.60 4.83
N GLY A 215 -19.22 6.78 3.59
CA GLY A 215 -17.80 6.94 3.27
C GLY A 215 -17.17 8.26 3.75
N ASP A 216 -17.95 9.24 4.14
CA ASP A 216 -17.53 10.55 4.62
C ASP A 216 -17.17 10.58 6.12
N CYS A 217 -17.40 9.49 6.85
CA CYS A 217 -17.09 9.41 8.27
C CYS A 217 -15.58 9.19 8.51
N LEU A 218 -14.85 10.25 8.84
CA LEU A 218 -13.41 10.22 9.14
C LEU A 218 -13.01 9.17 10.17
N ALA A 219 -13.78 9.03 11.24
CA ALA A 219 -13.47 8.04 12.29
C ALA A 219 -13.52 6.61 11.75
N THR A 220 -14.53 6.29 10.93
CA THR A 220 -14.68 4.98 10.31
C THR A 220 -13.59 4.75 9.26
N ARG A 221 -13.30 5.75 8.42
CA ARG A 221 -12.21 5.70 7.45
C ARG A 221 -10.87 5.48 8.12
N GLY A 222 -10.59 6.19 9.22
CA GLY A 222 -9.36 6.01 10.00
C GLY A 222 -9.22 4.60 10.58
N LYS A 223 -10.33 3.99 11.03
CA LYS A 223 -10.31 2.59 11.48
C LYS A 223 -9.96 1.63 10.35
N MET A 224 -10.60 1.77 9.17
CA MET A 224 -10.29 0.92 8.02
C MET A 224 -8.85 1.14 7.52
N HIS A 225 -8.36 2.36 7.54
CA HIS A 225 -6.97 2.69 7.20
C HIS A 225 -5.98 1.97 8.13
N ASN A 226 -6.23 2.04 9.45
CA ASN A 226 -5.42 1.33 10.42
C ASN A 226 -5.51 -0.20 10.26
N ALA A 227 -6.70 -0.76 9.95
CA ALA A 227 -6.84 -2.20 9.71
C ALA A 227 -6.02 -2.68 8.51
N SER A 228 -6.00 -1.90 7.41
CA SER A 228 -5.15 -2.15 6.25
C SER A 228 -3.68 -2.24 6.62
N THR A 229 -3.19 -1.26 7.38
CA THR A 229 -1.80 -1.22 7.83
C THR A 229 -1.47 -2.36 8.80
N LEU A 230 -2.36 -2.68 9.75
CA LEU A 230 -2.17 -3.83 10.67
C LEU A 230 -2.04 -5.14 9.91
N ALA A 231 -2.94 -5.40 8.95
CA ALA A 231 -2.87 -6.56 8.08
C ALA A 231 -1.58 -6.54 7.23
N GLY A 232 -1.19 -5.35 6.72
CA GLY A 232 0.04 -5.12 5.97
C GLY A 232 1.29 -5.54 6.74
N ILE A 233 1.42 -5.10 7.98
CA ILE A 233 2.53 -5.48 8.86
C ILE A 233 2.53 -6.99 9.09
N ALA A 234 1.36 -7.57 9.36
CA ALA A 234 1.23 -8.99 9.65
C ALA A 234 1.65 -9.86 8.46
N PHE A 235 1.06 -9.64 7.28
CA PHE A 235 1.40 -10.48 6.11
C PHE A 235 2.80 -10.21 5.56
N SER A 236 3.36 -9.02 5.75
CA SER A 236 4.76 -8.76 5.38
C SER A 236 5.73 -9.67 6.12
N GLN A 237 5.39 -10.08 7.34
CA GLN A 237 6.16 -11.01 8.17
C GLN A 237 5.76 -12.48 7.92
N ALA A 238 4.45 -12.75 7.94
CA ALA A 238 3.90 -14.11 7.86
C ALA A 238 3.74 -14.62 6.41
N GLY A 239 3.60 -13.72 5.43
CA GLY A 239 3.29 -14.05 4.05
C GLY A 239 1.81 -14.26 3.79
N LEU A 240 1.49 -14.50 2.53
CA LEU A 240 0.16 -14.79 2.02
C LEU A 240 0.06 -16.25 1.58
N GLY A 241 -1.13 -16.69 1.17
CA GLY A 241 -1.41 -18.09 0.87
C GLY A 241 -2.12 -18.31 -0.46
N LEU A 242 -2.95 -19.34 -0.47
CA LEU A 242 -3.64 -19.86 -1.65
C LEU A 242 -4.62 -18.84 -2.26
N ASN A 243 -5.30 -18.05 -1.42
CA ASN A 243 -6.29 -17.09 -1.89
C ASN A 243 -5.66 -16.04 -2.81
N HIS A 244 -4.58 -15.40 -2.34
CA HIS A 244 -3.84 -14.43 -3.15
C HIS A 244 -3.16 -15.07 -4.36
N ALA A 245 -2.63 -16.29 -4.24
CA ALA A 245 -2.03 -17.00 -5.35
C ALA A 245 -3.02 -17.19 -6.52
N ILE A 246 -4.27 -17.56 -6.23
CA ILE A 246 -5.33 -17.70 -7.25
C ILE A 246 -5.81 -16.31 -7.72
N ALA A 247 -6.05 -15.37 -6.78
CA ALA A 247 -6.54 -14.03 -7.11
C ALA A 247 -5.60 -13.28 -8.08
N HIS A 248 -4.29 -13.42 -7.93
CA HIS A 248 -3.30 -12.84 -8.85
C HIS A 248 -3.46 -13.39 -10.28
N GLN A 249 -3.72 -14.68 -10.43
CA GLN A 249 -3.95 -15.27 -11.75
C GLN A 249 -5.24 -14.76 -12.38
N LEU A 250 -6.33 -14.68 -11.60
CA LEU A 250 -7.61 -14.14 -12.06
C LEU A 250 -7.48 -12.66 -12.45
N GLY A 251 -6.76 -11.86 -11.65
CA GLY A 251 -6.48 -10.47 -11.96
C GLY A 251 -5.65 -10.30 -13.24
N GLY A 252 -4.61 -11.14 -13.42
CA GLY A 252 -3.75 -11.09 -14.60
C GLY A 252 -4.44 -11.51 -15.89
N GLN A 253 -5.27 -12.57 -15.84
CA GLN A 253 -5.91 -13.14 -17.04
C GLN A 253 -7.26 -12.48 -17.39
N PHE A 254 -8.04 -12.12 -16.36
CA PHE A 254 -9.43 -11.65 -16.56
C PHE A 254 -9.63 -10.18 -16.16
N HIS A 255 -8.56 -9.48 -15.76
CA HIS A 255 -8.62 -8.09 -15.33
C HIS A 255 -9.61 -7.82 -14.20
N LEU A 256 -9.86 -8.82 -13.34
CA LEU A 256 -10.70 -8.65 -12.16
C LEU A 256 -10.02 -7.73 -11.14
N PRO A 257 -10.77 -6.79 -10.53
CA PRO A 257 -10.24 -6.00 -9.43
C PRO A 257 -9.72 -6.92 -8.31
N HIS A 258 -8.51 -6.66 -7.83
CA HIS A 258 -7.77 -7.54 -6.91
C HIS A 258 -8.59 -7.91 -5.66
N GLY A 259 -9.13 -6.91 -4.95
CA GLY A 259 -9.93 -7.15 -3.75
C GLY A 259 -11.24 -7.90 -4.03
N LEU A 260 -11.84 -7.73 -5.23
CA LEU A 260 -13.01 -8.50 -5.64
C LEU A 260 -12.64 -9.98 -5.86
N ALA A 261 -11.54 -10.25 -6.56
CA ALA A 261 -11.06 -11.61 -6.77
C ALA A 261 -10.78 -12.31 -5.43
N ASN A 262 -10.13 -11.62 -4.50
CA ASN A 262 -9.90 -12.13 -3.15
C ASN A 262 -11.22 -12.42 -2.41
N ALA A 263 -12.20 -11.53 -2.45
CA ALA A 263 -13.48 -11.71 -1.80
C ALA A 263 -14.26 -12.94 -2.34
N LEU A 264 -14.24 -13.15 -3.66
CA LEU A 264 -14.92 -14.28 -4.30
C LEU A 264 -14.33 -15.64 -3.90
N LEU A 265 -13.02 -15.70 -3.70
CA LEU A 265 -12.30 -16.94 -3.38
C LEU A 265 -12.31 -17.25 -1.88
N LEU A 266 -12.40 -16.23 -1.02
CA LEU A 266 -12.09 -16.31 0.41
C LEU A 266 -12.82 -17.45 1.12
N THR A 267 -14.14 -17.56 0.91
CA THR A 267 -14.94 -18.61 1.57
C THR A 267 -14.53 -20.03 1.14
N ALA A 268 -14.21 -20.22 -0.14
CA ALA A 268 -13.79 -21.52 -0.66
C ALA A 268 -12.42 -21.91 -0.10
N VAL A 269 -11.48 -20.96 -0.05
CA VAL A 269 -10.13 -21.18 0.48
C VAL A 269 -10.16 -21.44 1.98
N ILE A 270 -10.97 -20.70 2.75
CA ILE A 270 -11.15 -20.99 4.20
C ILE A 270 -11.64 -22.42 4.41
N ARG A 271 -12.66 -22.86 3.65
CA ARG A 271 -13.16 -24.23 3.77
C ARG A 271 -12.12 -25.29 3.39
N PHE A 272 -11.33 -25.00 2.37
CA PHE A 272 -10.23 -25.87 1.95
C PHE A 272 -9.17 -25.98 3.05
N ASN A 273 -8.72 -24.86 3.58
CA ASN A 273 -7.72 -24.84 4.66
C ASN A 273 -8.22 -25.49 5.94
N ALA A 274 -9.49 -25.31 6.31
CA ALA A 274 -10.09 -25.92 7.51
C ALA A 274 -10.15 -27.46 7.45
N GLY A 275 -9.93 -28.07 6.29
CA GLY A 275 -9.76 -29.52 6.14
C GLY A 275 -8.35 -30.03 6.49
N ASP A 276 -7.36 -29.14 6.66
CA ASP A 276 -6.01 -29.50 7.08
C ASP A 276 -5.93 -29.56 8.61
N PRO A 277 -5.52 -30.67 9.22
CA PRO A 277 -5.41 -30.79 10.68
C PRO A 277 -4.37 -29.83 11.31
N ARG A 278 -3.61 -29.13 10.49
CA ARG A 278 -2.63 -28.10 10.94
C ARG A 278 -3.17 -26.69 10.87
N ALA A 279 -4.37 -26.49 10.32
CA ALA A 279 -5.00 -25.19 10.18
C ALA A 279 -5.67 -24.71 11.48
#